data_d2134cc3c46cb4320129a2b6209e9f72
#
_entry.id   d2134cc3c46cb4320129a2b6209e9f72
#
_cell.length_a   1.000
_cell.length_b   1.000
_cell.length_c   1.000
_cell.angle_alpha   90.00
_cell.angle_beta   90.00
_cell.angle_gamma   90.00
#
_symmetry.space_group_name_H-M   'P 1'
#
loop_
_entity.id
_entity.type
_entity.pdbx_description
1 polymer ?
#
loop_
_entity_poly.entity_id
_entity_poly.type
_entity_poly.pdbx_seq_one_letter_code
_entity_poly.pdbx_strand_id
1 'polypeptide(L)'
;MPDFTCALYLGLWHASDELRPWAQLTTGAPAAVRRVPGAAGVARGVASLQGCEAATLLPSTLHGAWDLGGLIDVRREALHVDAEVYPVLGVTAQRARSRGVAVMALAHYDVAALERSLGGDRRRPVVLVDGLCPACGTPAPLRGYHAAVRSRGGLLVVDDTQAAGILGGPGGAVPAWGHGGGGSLRHHGLERVPDVLLLTSFAKALGAPAAALAGSAALIDRYECSADTGTHCSPVSVAAVHALDHALVVNRSGGERLRGRVARAIDRFRRGLRALEIGADGGTFPVQALPALARPAAEALHRDLLAAGIRAVPQSWAGGAQGRSVFVLTARTRDADIDAALAAIAGAAQLASLRRRRARPRAVA
;
A
#
# COMPACT_ATOMS: atom_id res chain seq x y z
N MET A 1 -10.17 23.00 -10.67
CA MET A 1 -8.85 22.52 -11.13
C MET A 1 -8.82 21.01 -10.92
N PRO A 2 -8.64 20.20 -11.98
CA PRO A 2 -8.44 18.76 -11.85
C PRO A 2 -7.25 18.44 -10.94
N ASP A 3 -7.48 17.56 -9.96
CA ASP A 3 -6.49 17.19 -8.95
C ASP A 3 -6.24 15.68 -8.98
N PHE A 4 -5.02 15.30 -9.37
CA PHE A 4 -4.54 13.92 -9.46
C PHE A 4 -3.51 13.60 -8.36
N THR A 5 -3.58 14.28 -7.20
CA THR A 5 -2.66 14.04 -6.08
C THR A 5 -3.31 13.24 -4.94
N CYS A 6 -4.63 13.03 -5.01
CA CYS A 6 -5.40 12.41 -3.96
C CYS A 6 -5.25 10.88 -3.97
N ALA A 7 -4.73 10.30 -2.89
CA ALA A 7 -4.55 8.84 -2.76
C ALA A 7 -5.81 8.09 -2.27
N LEU A 8 -6.96 8.74 -2.17
CA LEU A 8 -8.24 8.10 -1.82
C LEU A 8 -8.80 7.35 -3.04
N TYR A 9 -8.24 6.21 -3.37
CA TYR A 9 -8.52 5.49 -4.63
C TYR A 9 -10.00 5.23 -4.87
N LEU A 10 -10.74 4.80 -3.84
CA LEU A 10 -12.19 4.61 -3.93
C LEU A 10 -13.01 5.89 -3.72
N GLY A 11 -12.35 7.03 -3.48
CA GLY A 11 -12.98 8.33 -3.30
C GLY A 11 -13.81 8.47 -2.02
N LEU A 12 -13.45 7.74 -0.96
CA LEU A 12 -14.13 7.78 0.34
C LEU A 12 -13.54 8.92 1.19
N TRP A 13 -14.38 9.86 1.61
CA TRP A 13 -14.00 11.03 2.40
C TRP A 13 -14.51 10.98 3.84
N HIS A 14 -15.49 10.11 4.14
CA HIS A 14 -16.11 9.96 5.46
C HIS A 14 -16.50 11.29 6.09
N ALA A 15 -17.51 11.95 5.53
CA ALA A 15 -18.07 13.14 6.12
C ALA A 15 -18.53 12.86 7.56
N SER A 16 -18.40 13.83 8.46
CA SER A 16 -18.66 13.63 9.89
C SER A 16 -20.08 13.21 10.21
N ASP A 17 -21.04 13.62 9.38
CA ASP A 17 -22.46 13.27 9.48
C ASP A 17 -22.78 11.86 8.98
N GLU A 18 -21.89 11.24 8.23
CA GLU A 18 -21.98 9.84 7.80
C GLU A 18 -21.45 8.87 8.88
N LEU A 19 -20.71 9.38 9.87
CA LEU A 19 -20.11 8.56 10.91
C LEU A 19 -21.03 8.44 12.12
N ARG A 20 -20.91 7.31 12.84
CA ARG A 20 -21.58 7.20 14.13
C ARG A 20 -21.09 8.31 15.07
N PRO A 21 -21.99 8.97 15.81
CA PRO A 21 -21.60 10.00 16.78
C PRO A 21 -20.76 9.40 17.92
N TRP A 22 -19.90 10.21 18.50
CA TRP A 22 -19.09 9.83 19.66
C TRP A 22 -19.18 10.91 20.75
N ALA A 23 -19.24 10.48 22.01
CA ALA A 23 -19.29 11.40 23.14
C ALA A 23 -17.90 12.02 23.46
N GLN A 24 -16.84 11.30 23.13
CA GLN A 24 -15.44 11.73 23.36
C GLN A 24 -14.51 11.19 22.27
N LEU A 25 -13.58 12.02 21.84
CA LEU A 25 -12.65 11.69 20.75
C LEU A 25 -11.57 10.68 21.18
N THR A 26 -11.18 10.71 22.44
CA THR A 26 -10.10 9.90 23.01
C THR A 26 -10.54 9.22 24.30
N THR A 27 -9.86 8.13 24.65
CA THR A 27 -10.12 7.44 25.93
C THR A 27 -9.55 8.17 27.15
N GLY A 28 -8.59 9.10 26.94
CA GLY A 28 -7.85 9.76 28.01
C GLY A 28 -6.90 8.82 28.78
N ALA A 29 -6.65 7.61 28.25
CA ALA A 29 -5.80 6.61 28.87
C ALA A 29 -4.92 5.93 27.81
N PRO A 30 -3.74 5.37 28.20
CA PRO A 30 -2.88 4.57 27.31
C PRO A 30 -3.66 3.39 26.70
N ALA A 31 -3.24 2.95 25.52
CA ALA A 31 -3.86 1.83 24.80
C ALA A 31 -3.87 0.52 25.61
N ALA A 32 -2.79 0.28 26.37
CA ALA A 32 -2.68 -0.89 27.25
C ALA A 32 -3.66 -0.90 28.42
N VAL A 33 -4.14 0.28 28.84
CA VAL A 33 -5.06 0.42 30.00
C VAL A 33 -6.51 0.42 29.57
N ARG A 34 -6.83 1.08 28.46
CA ARG A 34 -8.21 1.23 28.00
C ARG A 34 -8.34 1.10 26.49
N ARG A 35 -9.06 0.08 26.06
CA ARG A 35 -9.38 -0.12 24.64
C ARG A 35 -10.38 0.93 24.13
N VAL A 36 -10.20 1.37 22.90
CA VAL A 36 -11.10 2.33 22.24
C VAL A 36 -12.46 1.67 21.98
N PRO A 37 -13.58 2.33 22.30
CA PRO A 37 -14.92 1.81 22.04
C PRO A 37 -15.10 1.42 20.57
N GLY A 38 -15.64 0.23 20.32
CA GLY A 38 -15.87 -0.28 18.95
C GLY A 38 -14.66 -0.86 18.25
N ALA A 39 -13.42 -0.58 18.70
CA ALA A 39 -12.20 -1.01 18.02
C ALA A 39 -12.11 -2.53 17.80
N ALA A 40 -12.51 -3.33 18.79
CA ALA A 40 -12.51 -4.79 18.66
C ALA A 40 -13.45 -5.30 17.54
N GLY A 41 -14.62 -4.67 17.39
CA GLY A 41 -15.57 -4.99 16.30
C GLY A 41 -14.99 -4.67 14.92
N VAL A 42 -14.38 -3.49 14.81
CA VAL A 42 -13.73 -3.04 13.56
C VAL A 42 -12.51 -3.90 13.24
N ALA A 43 -11.69 -4.27 14.23
CA ALA A 43 -10.57 -5.17 14.05
C ALA A 43 -11.00 -6.55 13.49
N ARG A 44 -12.11 -7.12 14.02
CA ARG A 44 -12.70 -8.35 13.44
C ARG A 44 -13.17 -8.13 12.00
N GLY A 45 -13.74 -6.97 11.69
CA GLY A 45 -14.12 -6.59 10.33
C GLY A 45 -12.94 -6.54 9.39
N VAL A 46 -11.80 -5.98 9.84
CA VAL A 46 -10.52 -5.95 9.09
C VAL A 46 -9.99 -7.36 8.89
N ALA A 47 -9.90 -8.17 9.93
CA ALA A 47 -9.45 -9.57 9.82
C ALA A 47 -10.30 -10.35 8.79
N SER A 48 -11.62 -10.22 8.87
CA SER A 48 -12.54 -10.82 7.92
C SER A 48 -12.33 -10.31 6.49
N LEU A 49 -12.16 -9.00 6.28
CA LEU A 49 -11.89 -8.42 4.97
C LEU A 49 -10.61 -9.02 4.35
N GLN A 50 -9.54 -9.04 5.12
CA GLN A 50 -8.22 -9.46 4.64
C GLN A 50 -8.00 -10.99 4.64
N GLY A 51 -8.96 -11.77 5.16
CA GLY A 51 -8.84 -13.24 5.23
C GLY A 51 -7.90 -13.72 6.32
N CYS A 52 -7.74 -12.96 7.40
CA CYS A 52 -6.95 -13.29 8.58
C CYS A 52 -7.83 -13.81 9.73
N GLU A 53 -7.21 -14.44 10.75
CA GLU A 53 -7.92 -14.90 11.95
C GLU A 53 -8.19 -13.77 12.92
N ALA A 54 -7.21 -12.87 13.09
CA ALA A 54 -7.28 -11.76 14.03
C ALA A 54 -6.63 -10.50 13.42
N ALA A 55 -6.96 -9.35 14.00
CA ALA A 55 -6.29 -8.07 13.72
C ALA A 55 -6.31 -7.18 14.96
N THR A 56 -5.35 -6.26 15.04
CA THR A 56 -5.33 -5.17 16.00
C THR A 56 -5.21 -3.83 15.27
N LEU A 57 -5.92 -2.80 15.78
CA LEU A 57 -5.91 -1.47 15.17
C LEU A 57 -4.75 -0.64 15.71
N LEU A 58 -4.14 0.12 14.82
CA LEU A 58 -2.99 0.98 15.07
C LEU A 58 -3.27 2.42 14.63
N PRO A 59 -2.66 3.43 15.28
CA PRO A 59 -2.77 4.82 14.82
C PRO A 59 -2.16 5.02 13.42
N SER A 60 -1.09 4.31 13.09
CA SER A 60 -0.45 4.34 11.77
C SER A 60 0.40 3.08 11.52
N THR A 61 0.74 2.83 10.25
CA THR A 61 1.68 1.75 9.90
C THR A 61 3.08 1.96 10.48
N LEU A 62 3.48 3.20 10.79
CA LEU A 62 4.77 3.47 11.44
C LEU A 62 4.86 2.81 12.84
N HIS A 63 3.77 2.82 13.61
CA HIS A 63 3.71 2.12 14.91
C HIS A 63 3.96 0.63 14.72
N GLY A 64 3.23 0.00 13.79
CA GLY A 64 3.41 -1.43 13.51
C GLY A 64 4.81 -1.76 12.99
N ALA A 65 5.35 -0.97 12.07
CA ALA A 65 6.70 -1.16 11.53
C ALA A 65 7.78 -1.03 12.61
N TRP A 66 7.63 -0.06 13.51
CA TRP A 66 8.53 0.10 14.66
C TRP A 66 8.50 -1.14 15.57
N ASP A 67 7.32 -1.55 16.01
CA ASP A 67 7.16 -2.67 16.93
C ASP A 67 7.64 -3.99 16.31
N LEU A 68 7.31 -4.26 15.05
CA LEU A 68 7.78 -5.45 14.34
C LEU A 68 9.31 -5.56 14.34
N GLY A 69 10.04 -4.44 14.13
CA GLY A 69 11.50 -4.42 14.22
C GLY A 69 12.03 -4.74 15.63
N GLY A 70 11.23 -4.46 16.67
CA GLY A 70 11.51 -4.83 18.05
C GLY A 70 11.26 -6.30 18.38
N LEU A 71 10.38 -6.98 17.67
CA LEU A 71 9.96 -8.35 17.92
C LEU A 71 10.83 -9.43 17.27
N ILE A 72 11.71 -9.06 16.33
CA ILE A 72 12.60 -10.01 15.65
C ILE A 72 13.67 -10.51 16.62
N ASP A 73 13.79 -11.83 16.73
CA ASP A 73 14.80 -12.47 17.59
C ASP A 73 16.19 -12.42 16.93
N VAL A 74 17.08 -11.65 17.52
CA VAL A 74 18.46 -11.40 17.01
C VAL A 74 19.25 -12.69 16.79
N ARG A 75 19.03 -13.72 17.61
CA ARG A 75 19.80 -14.97 17.56
C ARG A 75 19.19 -16.00 16.61
N ARG A 76 17.88 -15.99 16.45
CA ARG A 76 17.12 -17.05 15.76
C ARG A 76 16.60 -16.64 14.41
N GLU A 77 16.53 -15.33 14.13
CA GLU A 77 15.87 -14.79 12.94
C GLU A 77 16.82 -13.94 12.12
N ALA A 78 16.61 -13.91 10.81
CA ALA A 78 17.30 -13.06 9.86
C ALA A 78 16.27 -12.35 9.00
N LEU A 79 16.46 -11.05 8.78
CA LEU A 79 15.53 -10.21 8.05
C LEU A 79 15.94 -10.09 6.58
N HIS A 80 15.03 -10.42 5.69
CA HIS A 80 15.18 -10.28 4.25
C HIS A 80 14.21 -9.19 3.75
N VAL A 81 14.72 -8.15 3.11
CA VAL A 81 13.95 -6.96 2.76
C VAL A 81 14.00 -6.74 1.27
N ASP A 82 12.83 -6.70 0.62
CA ASP A 82 12.74 -6.31 -0.79
C ASP A 82 13.32 -4.90 -0.98
N ALA A 83 14.12 -4.70 -2.02
CA ALA A 83 14.85 -3.45 -2.25
C ALA A 83 13.94 -2.24 -2.53
N GLU A 84 12.70 -2.46 -2.93
CA GLU A 84 11.74 -1.41 -3.27
C GLU A 84 10.61 -1.27 -2.24
N VAL A 85 10.74 -1.87 -1.03
CA VAL A 85 9.71 -1.71 0.00
C VAL A 85 9.47 -0.23 0.31
N TYR A 86 8.22 0.09 0.59
CA TYR A 86 7.86 1.44 0.98
C TYR A 86 8.63 1.89 2.23
N PRO A 87 9.09 3.15 2.31
CA PRO A 87 9.99 3.62 3.37
C PRO A 87 9.50 3.35 4.81
N VAL A 88 8.18 3.34 5.04
CA VAL A 88 7.62 3.05 6.37
C VAL A 88 7.95 1.62 6.81
N LEU A 89 7.82 0.63 5.93
CA LEU A 89 8.21 -0.75 6.26
C LEU A 89 9.73 -0.89 6.44
N GLY A 90 10.51 -0.04 5.77
CA GLY A 90 11.96 0.07 5.96
C GLY A 90 12.39 0.43 7.39
N VAL A 91 11.50 1.09 8.18
CA VAL A 91 11.75 1.37 9.62
C VAL A 91 11.89 0.07 10.41
N THR A 92 11.16 -0.99 10.07
CA THR A 92 11.33 -2.33 10.65
C THR A 92 12.78 -2.82 10.49
N ALA A 93 13.33 -2.68 9.28
CA ALA A 93 14.69 -3.09 8.99
C ALA A 93 15.74 -2.22 9.72
N GLN A 94 15.51 -0.92 9.83
CA GLN A 94 16.40 -0.01 10.56
C GLN A 94 16.44 -0.37 12.04
N ARG A 95 15.28 -0.56 12.67
CA ARG A 95 15.20 -0.95 14.07
C ARG A 95 15.81 -2.33 14.33
N ALA A 96 15.52 -3.32 13.49
CA ALA A 96 16.09 -4.66 13.58
C ALA A 96 17.62 -4.61 13.50
N ARG A 97 18.16 -3.85 12.53
CA ARG A 97 19.61 -3.68 12.36
C ARG A 97 20.27 -3.01 13.57
N SER A 98 19.66 -1.99 14.17
CA SER A 98 20.19 -1.32 15.38
C SER A 98 20.26 -2.24 16.60
N ARG A 99 19.46 -3.32 16.61
CA ARG A 99 19.48 -4.37 17.64
C ARG A 99 20.45 -5.51 17.32
N GLY A 100 21.14 -5.47 16.17
CA GLY A 100 22.09 -6.51 15.76
C GLY A 100 21.47 -7.66 14.95
N VAL A 101 20.22 -7.54 14.48
CA VAL A 101 19.63 -8.52 13.55
C VAL A 101 20.35 -8.43 12.21
N ALA A 102 20.69 -9.58 11.62
CA ALA A 102 21.20 -9.61 10.25
C ALA A 102 20.08 -9.21 9.26
N VAL A 103 20.38 -8.23 8.41
CA VAL A 103 19.44 -7.69 7.44
C VAL A 103 20.02 -7.80 6.05
N MET A 104 19.37 -8.58 5.18
CA MET A 104 19.74 -8.81 3.79
C MET A 104 18.76 -8.09 2.86
N ALA A 105 19.29 -7.41 1.84
CA ALA A 105 18.47 -6.85 0.76
C ALA A 105 18.20 -7.93 -0.30
N LEU A 106 16.97 -7.97 -0.81
CA LEU A 106 16.54 -8.83 -1.91
C LEU A 106 16.29 -7.98 -3.16
N ALA A 107 16.60 -8.49 -4.34
CA ALA A 107 16.14 -7.88 -5.57
C ALA A 107 14.61 -7.85 -5.61
N HIS A 108 14.06 -6.77 -6.18
CA HIS A 108 12.61 -6.51 -6.17
C HIS A 108 11.82 -7.66 -6.80
N TYR A 109 10.94 -8.27 -6.00
CA TYR A 109 10.04 -9.38 -6.36
C TYR A 109 10.75 -10.62 -6.94
N ASP A 110 12.02 -10.82 -6.59
CA ASP A 110 12.81 -11.99 -7.01
C ASP A 110 12.74 -13.09 -5.93
N VAL A 111 11.87 -14.09 -6.15
CA VAL A 111 11.72 -15.25 -5.28
C VAL A 111 13.00 -16.11 -5.29
N ALA A 112 13.66 -16.23 -6.46
CA ALA A 112 14.88 -17.02 -6.55
C ALA A 112 16.05 -16.37 -5.79
N ALA A 113 16.11 -15.02 -5.72
CA ALA A 113 17.06 -14.32 -4.86
C ALA A 113 16.82 -14.64 -3.38
N LEU A 114 15.55 -14.71 -2.94
CA LEU A 114 15.23 -15.14 -1.59
C LEU A 114 15.71 -16.59 -1.36
N GLU A 115 15.38 -17.52 -2.24
CA GLU A 115 15.77 -18.93 -2.10
C GLU A 115 17.31 -19.09 -2.00
N ARG A 116 18.06 -18.37 -2.83
CA ARG A 116 19.54 -18.35 -2.76
C ARG A 116 20.01 -17.81 -1.40
N SER A 117 19.42 -16.73 -0.93
CA SER A 117 19.77 -16.12 0.36
C SER A 117 19.51 -17.07 1.54
N LEU A 118 18.41 -17.83 1.49
CA LEU A 118 18.06 -18.84 2.50
C LEU A 118 19.02 -20.05 2.50
N GLY A 119 19.63 -20.38 1.36
CA GLY A 119 20.56 -21.51 1.25
C GLY A 119 21.79 -21.38 2.14
N GLY A 120 22.24 -20.19 2.45
CA GLY A 120 23.41 -19.87 3.25
C GLY A 120 23.14 -19.57 4.73
N ASP A 121 21.88 -19.50 5.16
CA ASP A 121 21.52 -19.09 6.54
C ASP A 121 20.62 -20.15 7.22
N ARG A 122 20.96 -20.55 8.45
CA ARG A 122 20.17 -21.48 9.26
C ARG A 122 19.12 -20.82 10.14
N ARG A 123 19.14 -19.49 10.24
CA ARG A 123 18.14 -18.72 11.00
C ARG A 123 16.80 -18.76 10.29
N ARG A 124 15.72 -18.60 11.06
CA ARG A 124 14.38 -18.47 10.49
C ARG A 124 14.28 -17.16 9.71
N PRO A 125 13.83 -17.16 8.46
CA PRO A 125 13.68 -15.93 7.69
C PRO A 125 12.45 -15.14 8.16
N VAL A 126 12.62 -13.82 8.29
CA VAL A 126 11.53 -12.85 8.30
C VAL A 126 11.65 -12.05 7.02
N VAL A 127 10.65 -12.10 6.15
CA VAL A 127 10.68 -11.41 4.84
C VAL A 127 9.76 -10.21 4.88
N LEU A 128 10.27 -9.03 4.49
CA LEU A 128 9.48 -7.80 4.32
C LEU A 128 9.28 -7.49 2.85
N VAL A 129 8.02 -7.29 2.45
CA VAL A 129 7.63 -6.99 1.06
C VAL A 129 6.36 -6.14 1.00
N ASP A 130 6.22 -5.28 0.00
CA ASP A 130 4.94 -4.65 -0.31
C ASP A 130 4.04 -5.63 -1.06
N GLY A 131 2.78 -5.77 -0.69
CA GLY A 131 1.81 -6.63 -1.38
C GLY A 131 1.49 -6.18 -2.80
N LEU A 132 1.58 -4.87 -3.04
CA LEU A 132 1.45 -4.23 -4.34
C LEU A 132 2.43 -3.06 -4.41
N CYS A 133 3.38 -3.12 -5.33
CA CYS A 133 4.38 -2.07 -5.49
C CYS A 133 3.76 -0.79 -6.08
N PRO A 134 3.81 0.35 -5.39
CA PRO A 134 3.28 1.61 -5.92
C PRO A 134 4.10 2.18 -7.08
N ALA A 135 5.35 1.76 -7.24
CA ALA A 135 6.24 2.26 -8.28
C ALA A 135 6.03 1.56 -9.63
N CYS A 136 5.86 0.24 -9.63
CA CYS A 136 5.64 -0.54 -10.86
C CYS A 136 4.17 -0.96 -11.07
N GLY A 137 3.31 -0.88 -10.04
CA GLY A 137 1.90 -1.28 -10.11
C GLY A 137 1.69 -2.80 -10.21
N THR A 138 2.69 -3.60 -9.80
CA THR A 138 2.65 -5.06 -9.90
C THR A 138 2.41 -5.68 -8.53
N PRO A 139 1.49 -6.67 -8.40
CA PRO A 139 1.35 -7.47 -7.19
C PRO A 139 2.62 -8.29 -6.91
N ALA A 140 2.97 -8.43 -5.63
CA ALA A 140 4.10 -9.26 -5.22
C ALA A 140 3.84 -10.76 -5.50
N PRO A 141 4.87 -11.56 -5.79
CA PRO A 141 4.73 -13.02 -5.97
C PRO A 141 4.60 -13.74 -4.62
N LEU A 142 3.55 -13.38 -3.82
CA LEU A 142 3.42 -13.82 -2.43
C LEU A 142 3.38 -15.34 -2.25
N ARG A 143 2.84 -16.09 -3.21
CA ARG A 143 2.85 -17.56 -3.13
C ARG A 143 4.27 -18.13 -3.10
N GLY A 144 5.15 -17.58 -3.94
CA GLY A 144 6.56 -17.97 -3.98
C GLY A 144 7.29 -17.60 -2.68
N TYR A 145 7.13 -16.35 -2.24
CA TYR A 145 7.71 -15.89 -0.97
C TYR A 145 7.21 -16.72 0.22
N HIS A 146 5.89 -16.96 0.30
CA HIS A 146 5.30 -17.77 1.37
C HIS A 146 5.85 -19.19 1.38
N ALA A 147 5.93 -19.85 0.22
CA ALA A 147 6.47 -21.21 0.12
C ALA A 147 7.93 -21.29 0.60
N ALA A 148 8.77 -20.34 0.19
CA ALA A 148 10.17 -20.26 0.61
C ALA A 148 10.31 -20.02 2.13
N VAL A 149 9.53 -19.08 2.68
CA VAL A 149 9.55 -18.75 4.11
C VAL A 149 9.05 -19.93 4.97
N ARG A 150 7.91 -20.53 4.58
CA ARG A 150 7.28 -21.61 5.30
C ARG A 150 8.19 -22.84 5.42
N SER A 151 8.95 -23.17 4.38
CA SER A 151 9.88 -24.31 4.38
C SER A 151 10.97 -24.22 5.47
N ARG A 152 11.18 -23.00 6.01
CA ARG A 152 12.18 -22.69 7.05
C ARG A 152 11.55 -22.28 8.39
N GLY A 153 10.23 -22.42 8.55
CA GLY A 153 9.50 -22.01 9.75
C GLY A 153 9.59 -20.50 10.02
N GLY A 154 9.70 -19.72 8.94
CA GLY A 154 9.86 -18.26 8.98
C GLY A 154 8.54 -17.50 8.98
N LEU A 155 8.62 -16.17 8.76
CA LEU A 155 7.49 -15.24 8.77
C LEU A 155 7.53 -14.34 7.53
N LEU A 156 6.40 -14.19 6.84
CA LEU A 156 6.22 -13.21 5.77
C LEU A 156 5.45 -12.00 6.30
N VAL A 157 6.04 -10.82 6.24
CA VAL A 157 5.42 -9.54 6.61
C VAL A 157 5.16 -8.74 5.34
N VAL A 158 3.91 -8.41 5.10
CA VAL A 158 3.45 -7.73 3.88
C VAL A 158 2.88 -6.36 4.23
N ASP A 159 3.39 -5.29 3.64
CA ASP A 159 2.67 -4.01 3.62
C ASP A 159 1.56 -4.08 2.57
N ASP A 160 0.32 -4.17 3.04
CA ASP A 160 -0.85 -4.33 2.18
C ASP A 160 -1.58 -3.01 1.89
N THR A 161 -0.98 -1.88 2.28
CA THR A 161 -1.55 -0.52 2.18
C THR A 161 -2.03 -0.17 0.77
N GLN A 162 -1.33 -0.61 -0.25
CA GLN A 162 -1.67 -0.31 -1.64
C GLN A 162 -2.69 -1.31 -2.22
N ALA A 163 -2.71 -2.53 -1.71
CA ALA A 163 -3.57 -3.59 -2.21
C ALA A 163 -4.95 -3.61 -1.53
N ALA A 164 -5.01 -3.29 -0.24
CA ALA A 164 -6.26 -3.23 0.51
C ALA A 164 -7.24 -2.23 -0.12
N GLY A 165 -8.49 -2.65 -0.31
CA GLY A 165 -9.53 -1.91 -1.02
C GLY A 165 -9.48 -2.07 -2.54
N ILE A 166 -8.38 -2.53 -3.13
CA ILE A 166 -8.18 -2.71 -4.58
C ILE A 166 -8.16 -4.18 -4.96
N LEU A 167 -7.16 -4.94 -4.48
CA LEU A 167 -7.05 -6.37 -4.78
C LEU A 167 -8.00 -7.20 -3.93
N GLY A 168 -8.39 -8.38 -4.44
CA GLY A 168 -9.29 -9.28 -3.73
C GLY A 168 -9.29 -10.69 -4.31
N GLY A 169 -10.20 -11.53 -3.82
CA GLY A 169 -10.35 -12.92 -4.26
C GLY A 169 -10.81 -13.08 -5.71
N PRO A 170 -10.97 -14.32 -6.18
CA PRO A 170 -11.40 -14.60 -7.56
C PRO A 170 -12.72 -13.93 -7.93
N GLY A 171 -12.89 -13.55 -9.20
CA GLY A 171 -14.08 -12.87 -9.71
C GLY A 171 -14.01 -11.35 -9.60
N GLY A 172 -15.16 -10.68 -9.72
CA GLY A 172 -15.27 -9.22 -9.59
C GLY A 172 -15.38 -8.47 -10.91
N ALA A 173 -15.74 -7.18 -10.80
CA ALA A 173 -15.96 -6.29 -11.95
C ALA A 173 -14.67 -5.94 -12.70
N VAL A 174 -13.51 -6.08 -12.05
CA VAL A 174 -12.18 -5.84 -12.62
C VAL A 174 -11.37 -7.12 -12.47
N PRO A 175 -11.28 -7.97 -13.52
CA PRO A 175 -10.64 -9.29 -13.40
C PRO A 175 -9.21 -9.27 -12.85
N ALA A 176 -8.42 -8.27 -13.22
CA ALA A 176 -7.04 -8.12 -12.74
C ALA A 176 -6.94 -7.81 -11.23
N TRP A 177 -8.01 -7.34 -10.61
CA TRP A 177 -8.04 -7.00 -9.18
C TRP A 177 -8.76 -8.03 -8.34
N GLY A 178 -9.67 -8.81 -8.91
CA GLY A 178 -10.52 -9.73 -8.19
C GLY A 178 -11.69 -9.04 -7.48
N HIS A 179 -12.28 -9.70 -6.48
CA HIS A 179 -13.50 -9.29 -5.79
C HIS A 179 -13.25 -8.95 -4.32
N GLY A 180 -14.00 -7.99 -3.78
CA GLY A 180 -14.12 -7.70 -2.35
C GLY A 180 -13.10 -6.71 -1.79
N GLY A 181 -11.98 -6.43 -2.47
CA GLY A 181 -10.98 -5.47 -2.01
C GLY A 181 -10.26 -5.89 -0.73
N GLY A 182 -10.12 -7.20 -0.48
CA GLY A 182 -9.51 -7.75 0.73
C GLY A 182 -7.98 -7.74 0.75
N GLY A 183 -7.34 -7.23 -0.29
CA GLY A 183 -5.89 -7.12 -0.36
C GLY A 183 -5.18 -8.36 -0.92
N SER A 184 -3.88 -8.39 -0.69
CA SER A 184 -2.96 -9.34 -1.34
C SER A 184 -3.18 -10.80 -0.94
N LEU A 185 -3.50 -11.09 0.33
CA LEU A 185 -3.76 -12.49 0.75
C LEU A 185 -4.95 -13.08 0.00
N ARG A 186 -6.05 -12.34 -0.09
CA ARG A 186 -7.23 -12.74 -0.87
C ARG A 186 -6.90 -12.93 -2.34
N HIS A 187 -6.10 -12.02 -2.91
CA HIS A 187 -5.70 -12.08 -4.31
C HIS A 187 -4.88 -13.33 -4.64
N HIS A 188 -4.06 -13.78 -3.70
CA HIS A 188 -3.20 -14.94 -3.87
C HIS A 188 -3.76 -16.25 -3.32
N GLY A 189 -4.96 -16.27 -2.70
CA GLY A 189 -5.53 -17.46 -2.06
C GLY A 189 -4.68 -17.95 -0.88
N LEU A 190 -4.18 -17.01 -0.08
CA LEU A 190 -3.35 -17.27 1.11
C LEU A 190 -4.10 -16.92 2.41
N GLU A 191 -5.42 -17.09 2.42
CA GLU A 191 -6.21 -16.80 3.61
C GLU A 191 -5.88 -17.77 4.74
N ARG A 192 -5.91 -17.25 5.96
CA ARG A 192 -5.71 -18.00 7.22
C ARG A 192 -4.40 -18.78 7.31
N VAL A 193 -3.38 -18.40 6.53
CA VAL A 193 -2.05 -18.98 6.72
C VAL A 193 -1.43 -18.46 8.02
N PRO A 194 -0.81 -19.31 8.86
CA PRO A 194 -0.39 -18.92 10.21
C PRO A 194 0.89 -18.08 10.24
N ASP A 195 1.66 -18.06 9.17
CA ASP A 195 3.01 -17.52 9.05
C ASP A 195 3.07 -16.26 8.16
N VAL A 196 1.95 -15.52 8.08
CA VAL A 196 1.88 -14.22 7.39
C VAL A 196 1.30 -13.16 8.30
N LEU A 197 1.91 -11.97 8.28
CA LEU A 197 1.39 -10.74 8.89
C LEU A 197 1.15 -9.69 7.81
N LEU A 198 0.00 -9.05 7.84
CA LEU A 198 -0.33 -7.88 7.03
C LEU A 198 -0.23 -6.61 7.88
N LEU A 199 0.57 -5.65 7.45
CA LEU A 199 0.56 -4.29 7.97
C LEU A 199 -0.14 -3.41 6.95
N THR A 200 -1.24 -2.75 7.33
CA THR A 200 -2.11 -2.04 6.39
C THR A 200 -2.50 -0.68 6.90
N SER A 201 -2.28 0.37 6.11
CA SER A 201 -2.92 1.67 6.30
C SER A 201 -4.21 1.72 5.48
N PHE A 202 -5.33 2.07 6.11
CA PHE A 202 -6.61 2.25 5.44
C PHE A 202 -6.86 3.67 4.93
N ALA A 203 -5.87 4.57 5.09
CA ALA A 203 -5.97 5.97 4.68
C ALA A 203 -5.97 6.19 3.14
N LYS A 204 -5.66 5.15 2.34
CA LYS A 204 -5.66 5.25 0.88
C LYS A 204 -7.02 4.84 0.28
N ALA A 205 -7.17 3.63 -0.22
CA ALA A 205 -8.39 3.21 -0.91
C ALA A 205 -9.65 3.38 -0.05
N LEU A 206 -9.59 3.03 1.23
CA LEU A 206 -10.70 3.09 2.16
C LEU A 206 -10.84 4.45 2.89
N GLY A 207 -9.91 5.37 2.74
CA GLY A 207 -10.00 6.75 3.23
C GLY A 207 -10.01 6.92 4.76
N ALA A 208 -9.86 5.84 5.53
CA ALA A 208 -9.91 5.88 6.99
C ALA A 208 -8.50 6.12 7.57
N PRO A 209 -8.30 7.16 8.44
CA PRO A 209 -6.99 7.48 9.01
C PRO A 209 -6.62 6.53 10.16
N ALA A 210 -6.59 5.25 9.87
CA ALA A 210 -6.24 4.16 10.78
C ALA A 210 -5.37 3.14 10.06
N ALA A 211 -4.65 2.34 10.83
CA ALA A 211 -3.91 1.19 10.35
C ALA A 211 -4.29 -0.07 11.14
N ALA A 212 -3.87 -1.22 10.66
CA ALA A 212 -3.98 -2.47 11.39
C ALA A 212 -2.80 -3.40 11.11
N LEU A 213 -2.53 -4.27 12.07
CA LEU A 213 -1.78 -5.49 11.90
C LEU A 213 -2.77 -6.66 11.92
N ALA A 214 -2.72 -7.54 10.91
CA ALA A 214 -3.61 -8.69 10.78
C ALA A 214 -2.82 -9.96 10.46
N GLY A 215 -3.29 -11.11 10.98
CA GLY A 215 -2.62 -12.41 10.79
C GLY A 215 -3.31 -13.52 11.56
N SER A 216 -2.55 -14.55 11.96
CA SER A 216 -3.06 -15.56 12.89
C SER A 216 -3.28 -14.98 14.28
N ALA A 217 -4.21 -15.55 15.04
CA ALA A 217 -4.49 -15.12 16.42
C ALA A 217 -3.22 -15.11 17.28
N ALA A 218 -2.42 -16.18 17.19
CA ALA A 218 -1.18 -16.30 17.95
C ALA A 218 -0.14 -15.20 17.64
N LEU A 219 -0.03 -14.78 16.37
CA LEU A 219 0.87 -13.69 15.98
C LEU A 219 0.36 -12.33 16.48
N ILE A 220 -0.94 -12.10 16.44
CA ILE A 220 -1.53 -10.85 16.95
C ILE A 220 -1.42 -10.77 18.47
N ASP A 221 -1.71 -11.86 19.19
CA ASP A 221 -1.54 -11.93 20.65
C ASP A 221 -0.08 -11.66 21.05
N ARG A 222 0.89 -12.29 20.36
CA ARG A 222 2.31 -12.03 20.58
C ARG A 222 2.68 -10.56 20.35
N TYR A 223 2.14 -9.96 19.30
CA TYR A 223 2.34 -8.53 19.02
C TYR A 223 1.76 -7.66 20.14
N GLU A 224 0.50 -7.84 20.50
CA GLU A 224 -0.18 -7.03 21.54
C GLU A 224 0.52 -7.11 22.90
N CYS A 225 1.06 -8.29 23.26
CA CYS A 225 1.81 -8.49 24.50
C CYS A 225 3.19 -7.81 24.53
N SER A 226 3.76 -7.46 23.38
CA SER A 226 5.16 -7.06 23.27
C SER A 226 5.38 -5.73 22.54
N ALA A 227 4.30 -5.08 22.05
CA ALA A 227 4.38 -3.85 21.29
C ALA A 227 4.66 -2.63 22.20
N ASP A 228 5.80 -1.97 22.02
CA ASP A 228 6.17 -0.77 22.78
C ASP A 228 5.14 0.36 22.54
N THR A 229 4.72 0.54 21.28
CA THR A 229 3.79 1.61 20.94
C THR A 229 2.40 1.36 21.52
N GLY A 230 1.97 0.10 21.69
CA GLY A 230 0.74 -0.28 22.37
C GLY A 230 0.73 0.14 23.84
N THR A 231 1.91 0.17 24.48
CA THR A 231 2.08 0.55 25.88
C THR A 231 2.33 2.05 26.06
N HIS A 232 3.14 2.66 25.19
CA HIS A 232 3.67 4.01 25.43
C HIS A 232 3.06 5.11 24.53
N CYS A 233 2.28 4.75 23.51
CA CYS A 233 1.66 5.71 22.60
C CYS A 233 0.14 5.79 22.81
N SER A 234 -0.46 6.87 22.29
CA SER A 234 -1.92 7.01 22.25
C SER A 234 -2.53 5.96 21.31
N PRO A 235 -3.70 5.40 21.66
CA PRO A 235 -4.42 4.49 20.77
C PRO A 235 -4.97 5.23 19.54
N VAL A 236 -5.45 4.46 18.55
CA VAL A 236 -6.25 4.99 17.45
C VAL A 236 -7.43 5.81 17.99
N SER A 237 -7.77 6.95 17.37
CA SER A 237 -8.87 7.80 17.84
C SER A 237 -10.24 7.15 17.58
N VAL A 238 -11.24 7.51 18.36
CA VAL A 238 -12.63 7.05 18.17
C VAL A 238 -13.15 7.43 16.79
N ALA A 239 -12.86 8.63 16.30
CA ALA A 239 -13.24 9.07 14.96
C ALA A 239 -12.64 8.19 13.87
N ALA A 240 -11.36 7.81 13.98
CA ALA A 240 -10.70 6.92 13.04
C ALA A 240 -11.29 5.50 13.05
N VAL A 241 -11.67 4.99 14.23
CA VAL A 241 -12.38 3.71 14.37
C VAL A 241 -13.72 3.76 13.64
N HIS A 242 -14.50 4.83 13.82
CA HIS A 242 -15.80 5.01 13.16
C HIS A 242 -15.65 5.20 11.65
N ALA A 243 -14.62 5.94 11.19
CA ALA A 243 -14.32 6.09 9.76
C ALA A 243 -13.98 4.72 9.12
N LEU A 244 -13.19 3.90 9.80
CA LEU A 244 -12.86 2.56 9.29
C LEU A 244 -14.07 1.61 9.30
N ASP A 245 -14.91 1.67 10.33
CA ASP A 245 -16.18 0.91 10.37
C ASP A 245 -17.08 1.27 9.18
N HIS A 246 -17.29 2.57 8.95
CA HIS A 246 -18.05 3.07 7.80
C HIS A 246 -17.42 2.63 6.46
N ALA A 247 -16.09 2.74 6.34
CA ALA A 247 -15.37 2.28 5.15
C ALA A 247 -15.61 0.79 4.84
N LEU A 248 -15.61 -0.06 5.87
CA LEU A 248 -15.90 -1.49 5.71
C LEU A 248 -17.34 -1.72 5.23
N VAL A 249 -18.31 -0.95 5.73
CA VAL A 249 -19.70 -1.01 5.27
C VAL A 249 -19.80 -0.60 3.80
N VAL A 250 -19.23 0.54 3.44
CA VAL A 250 -19.25 1.05 2.05
C VAL A 250 -18.54 0.09 1.10
N ASN A 251 -17.42 -0.50 1.53
CA ASN A 251 -16.71 -1.48 0.70
C ASN A 251 -17.57 -2.73 0.42
N ARG A 252 -18.32 -3.22 1.40
CA ARG A 252 -19.24 -4.36 1.21
C ARG A 252 -20.40 -4.04 0.30
N SER A 253 -21.01 -2.87 0.43
CA SER A 253 -22.25 -2.50 -0.30
C SER A 253 -22.01 -1.90 -1.67
N GLY A 254 -20.88 -1.22 -1.88
CA GLY A 254 -20.60 -0.44 -3.09
C GLY A 254 -19.19 -0.52 -3.65
N GLY A 255 -18.29 -1.26 -3.00
CA GLY A 255 -16.87 -1.30 -3.34
C GLY A 255 -16.61 -1.73 -4.78
N GLU A 256 -17.33 -2.75 -5.30
CA GLU A 256 -17.17 -3.21 -6.69
C GLU A 256 -17.48 -2.12 -7.70
N ARG A 257 -18.55 -1.35 -7.47
CA ARG A 257 -18.89 -0.22 -8.33
C ARG A 257 -17.79 0.86 -8.31
N LEU A 258 -17.22 1.13 -7.15
CA LEU A 258 -16.12 2.11 -6.99
C LEU A 258 -14.85 1.61 -7.69
N ARG A 259 -14.45 0.35 -7.49
CA ARG A 259 -13.33 -0.27 -8.21
C ARG A 259 -13.51 -0.21 -9.73
N GLY A 260 -14.70 -0.51 -10.21
CA GLY A 260 -15.04 -0.39 -11.64
C GLY A 260 -14.90 1.05 -12.18
N ARG A 261 -15.24 2.07 -11.39
CA ARG A 261 -15.00 3.48 -11.77
C ARG A 261 -13.51 3.80 -11.89
N VAL A 262 -12.70 3.39 -10.89
CA VAL A 262 -11.24 3.59 -10.91
C VAL A 262 -10.63 2.91 -12.13
N ALA A 263 -10.99 1.67 -12.40
CA ALA A 263 -10.46 0.91 -13.54
C ALA A 263 -10.78 1.59 -14.88
N ARG A 264 -12.01 2.11 -15.05
CA ARG A 264 -12.38 2.86 -16.26
C ARG A 264 -11.58 4.16 -16.40
N ALA A 265 -11.37 4.89 -15.30
CA ALA A 265 -10.54 6.10 -15.31
C ALA A 265 -9.09 5.80 -15.72
N ILE A 266 -8.50 4.73 -15.18
CA ILE A 266 -7.15 4.28 -15.54
C ILE A 266 -7.09 3.91 -17.04
N ASP A 267 -8.04 3.11 -17.52
CA ASP A 267 -8.06 2.65 -18.90
C ASP A 267 -8.21 3.84 -19.87
N ARG A 268 -9.12 4.80 -19.58
CA ARG A 268 -9.26 6.03 -20.36
C ARG A 268 -7.96 6.83 -20.40
N PHE A 269 -7.32 7.09 -19.25
CA PHE A 269 -6.07 7.84 -19.16
C PHE A 269 -4.95 7.16 -19.95
N ARG A 270 -4.80 5.84 -19.78
CA ARG A 270 -3.77 5.07 -20.51
C ARG A 270 -4.03 5.00 -22.02
N ARG A 271 -5.30 4.90 -22.47
CA ARG A 271 -5.63 5.00 -23.91
C ARG A 271 -5.23 6.37 -24.46
N GLY A 272 -5.53 7.46 -23.75
CA GLY A 272 -5.12 8.80 -24.14
C GLY A 272 -3.60 8.97 -24.22
N LEU A 273 -2.85 8.46 -23.25
CA LEU A 273 -1.39 8.48 -23.29
C LEU A 273 -0.84 7.67 -24.49
N ARG A 274 -1.42 6.49 -24.79
CA ARG A 274 -1.04 5.70 -25.98
C ARG A 274 -1.28 6.47 -27.28
N ALA A 275 -2.41 7.19 -27.39
CA ALA A 275 -2.69 8.03 -28.55
C ALA A 275 -1.67 9.18 -28.70
N LEU A 276 -1.06 9.63 -27.60
CA LEU A 276 0.04 10.57 -27.59
C LEU A 276 1.42 9.93 -27.74
N GLU A 277 1.48 8.60 -27.95
CA GLU A 277 2.70 7.79 -28.03
C GLU A 277 3.55 7.82 -26.75
N ILE A 278 2.93 8.05 -25.60
CA ILE A 278 3.58 8.08 -24.29
C ILE A 278 3.34 6.76 -23.56
N GLY A 279 4.41 6.10 -23.11
CA GLY A 279 4.33 5.00 -22.15
C GLY A 279 4.06 5.53 -20.74
N ALA A 280 3.42 4.73 -19.88
CA ALA A 280 3.29 5.03 -18.46
C ALA A 280 3.51 3.78 -17.63
N ASP A 281 4.21 3.95 -16.50
CA ASP A 281 4.31 2.92 -15.45
C ASP A 281 3.03 2.91 -14.60
N GLY A 282 2.80 1.80 -13.87
CA GLY A 282 1.64 1.65 -12.98
C GLY A 282 0.63 0.58 -13.43
N GLY A 283 0.71 0.09 -14.67
CA GLY A 283 -0.18 -0.99 -15.13
C GLY A 283 -1.65 -0.67 -14.93
N THR A 284 -2.37 -1.57 -14.27
CA THR A 284 -3.79 -1.38 -13.89
C THR A 284 -3.96 -0.67 -12.55
N PHE A 285 -2.89 -0.30 -11.86
CA PHE A 285 -2.95 0.33 -10.54
C PHE A 285 -3.35 1.82 -10.64
N PRO A 286 -4.02 2.41 -9.63
CA PRO A 286 -4.46 3.80 -9.65
C PRO A 286 -3.36 4.85 -9.85
N VAL A 287 -2.13 4.53 -9.47
CA VAL A 287 -0.97 5.44 -9.61
C VAL A 287 -0.34 5.25 -10.98
N GLN A 288 -0.41 6.26 -11.82
CA GLN A 288 0.09 6.25 -13.19
C GLN A 288 1.24 7.26 -13.32
N ALA A 289 2.44 6.77 -13.62
CA ALA A 289 3.62 7.61 -13.71
C ALA A 289 4.06 7.81 -15.16
N LEU A 290 4.26 9.05 -15.57
CA LEU A 290 4.88 9.37 -16.86
C LEU A 290 6.36 8.91 -16.89
N PRO A 291 6.96 8.76 -18.08
CA PRO A 291 8.38 8.43 -18.18
C PRO A 291 9.25 9.43 -17.42
N ALA A 292 10.31 8.92 -16.78
CA ALA A 292 11.26 9.76 -16.09
C ALA A 292 12.01 10.68 -17.08
N LEU A 293 12.16 11.95 -16.74
CA LEU A 293 12.91 12.96 -17.49
C LEU A 293 14.14 13.40 -16.68
N ALA A 294 15.07 14.10 -17.32
CA ALA A 294 16.09 14.85 -16.59
C ALA A 294 15.39 15.84 -15.65
N ARG A 295 15.91 16.05 -14.46
CA ARG A 295 15.26 16.83 -13.39
C ARG A 295 14.76 18.21 -13.84
N PRO A 296 15.54 19.04 -14.57
CA PRO A 296 15.03 20.34 -15.05
C PRO A 296 13.84 20.20 -15.98
N ALA A 297 13.81 19.18 -16.84
CA ALA A 297 12.70 18.92 -17.75
C ALA A 297 11.45 18.41 -17.02
N ALA A 298 11.62 17.58 -15.98
CA ALA A 298 10.52 17.10 -15.12
C ALA A 298 9.89 18.26 -14.33
N GLU A 299 10.70 19.16 -13.80
CA GLU A 299 10.24 20.37 -13.10
C GLU A 299 9.53 21.35 -14.06
N ALA A 300 10.03 21.50 -15.30
CA ALA A 300 9.37 22.30 -16.32
C ALA A 300 8.00 21.70 -16.69
N LEU A 301 7.92 20.38 -16.93
CA LEU A 301 6.64 19.70 -17.18
C LEU A 301 5.65 19.92 -16.03
N HIS A 302 6.11 19.83 -14.79
CA HIS A 302 5.24 20.06 -13.62
C HIS A 302 4.71 21.51 -13.61
N ARG A 303 5.54 22.52 -13.91
CA ARG A 303 5.09 23.91 -14.03
C ARG A 303 4.08 24.11 -15.17
N ASP A 304 4.32 23.50 -16.33
CA ASP A 304 3.40 23.57 -17.48
C ASP A 304 2.03 22.99 -17.13
N LEU A 305 2.00 21.83 -16.44
CA LEU A 305 0.77 21.19 -15.97
C LEU A 305 0.03 22.11 -14.98
N LEU A 306 0.73 22.70 -14.01
CA LEU A 306 0.13 23.64 -13.06
C LEU A 306 -0.42 24.90 -13.75
N ALA A 307 0.31 25.46 -14.71
CA ALA A 307 -0.14 26.61 -15.51
C ALA A 307 -1.39 26.28 -16.34
N ALA A 308 -1.50 25.05 -16.82
CA ALA A 308 -2.71 24.53 -17.49
C ALA A 308 -3.84 24.15 -16.51
N GLY A 309 -3.70 24.41 -15.21
CA GLY A 309 -4.68 24.11 -14.19
C GLY A 309 -4.77 22.62 -13.83
N ILE A 310 -3.74 21.83 -14.06
CA ILE A 310 -3.67 20.41 -13.72
C ILE A 310 -2.71 20.19 -12.55
N ARG A 311 -3.19 19.56 -11.49
CA ARG A 311 -2.37 19.20 -10.34
C ARG A 311 -1.98 17.71 -10.40
N ALA A 312 -0.67 17.42 -10.53
CA ALA A 312 -0.10 16.08 -10.49
C ALA A 312 1.00 16.03 -9.42
N VAL A 313 1.38 14.83 -8.99
CA VAL A 313 2.45 14.63 -7.98
C VAL A 313 3.81 14.70 -8.67
N PRO A 314 4.69 15.66 -8.31
CA PRO A 314 6.08 15.62 -8.75
C PRO A 314 6.80 14.52 -7.93
N GLN A 315 7.43 13.58 -8.61
CA GLN A 315 8.25 12.55 -7.98
C GLN A 315 9.70 12.71 -8.42
N SER A 316 10.59 12.89 -7.45
CA SER A 316 12.04 12.87 -7.65
C SER A 316 12.67 11.95 -6.61
N TRP A 317 13.79 11.34 -6.95
CA TRP A 317 14.56 10.56 -5.99
C TRP A 317 15.59 11.47 -5.31
N ALA A 318 15.80 11.28 -4.01
CA ALA A 318 16.78 12.06 -3.26
C ALA A 318 18.17 11.96 -3.92
N GLY A 319 18.75 13.13 -4.25
CA GLY A 319 20.02 13.19 -4.99
C GLY A 319 19.95 12.76 -6.47
N GLY A 320 18.78 12.40 -6.99
CA GLY A 320 18.61 11.89 -8.35
C GLY A 320 18.64 12.96 -9.42
N ALA A 321 19.28 12.64 -10.57
CA ALA A 321 19.31 13.48 -11.77
C ALA A 321 18.00 13.44 -12.57
N GLN A 322 17.01 12.67 -12.13
CA GLN A 322 15.75 12.46 -12.83
C GLN A 322 14.53 12.75 -11.94
N GLY A 323 13.41 13.06 -12.58
CA GLY A 323 12.09 13.21 -11.96
C GLY A 323 10.99 12.80 -12.94
N ARG A 324 9.76 12.71 -12.45
CA ARG A 324 8.57 12.40 -13.26
C ARG A 324 7.31 13.00 -12.65
N SER A 325 6.27 13.16 -13.45
CA SER A 325 4.93 13.50 -12.97
C SER A 325 4.10 12.22 -12.80
N VAL A 326 3.39 12.13 -11.67
CA VAL A 326 2.55 10.99 -11.31
C VAL A 326 1.11 11.46 -11.17
N PHE A 327 0.20 10.71 -11.77
CA PHE A 327 -1.24 10.96 -11.75
C PHE A 327 -1.90 9.85 -10.92
N VAL A 328 -2.62 10.24 -9.87
CA VAL A 328 -3.40 9.32 -9.06
C VAL A 328 -4.86 9.39 -9.50
N LEU A 329 -5.38 8.28 -10.01
CA LEU A 329 -6.75 8.16 -10.49
C LEU A 329 -7.65 7.56 -9.41
N THR A 330 -8.83 8.12 -9.21
CA THR A 330 -9.76 7.72 -8.16
C THR A 330 -11.15 7.44 -8.73
N ALA A 331 -12.04 6.86 -7.92
CA ALA A 331 -13.44 6.67 -8.28
C ALA A 331 -14.20 8.00 -8.50
N ARG A 332 -13.62 9.14 -8.12
CA ARG A 332 -14.17 10.51 -8.32
C ARG A 332 -13.57 11.22 -9.52
N THR A 333 -12.53 10.69 -10.15
CA THR A 333 -11.94 11.28 -11.34
C THR A 333 -12.95 11.27 -12.48
N ARG A 334 -13.27 12.44 -13.03
CA ARG A 334 -14.23 12.62 -14.13
C ARG A 334 -13.51 12.47 -15.47
N ASP A 335 -14.25 12.06 -16.50
CA ASP A 335 -13.72 11.95 -17.85
C ASP A 335 -13.17 13.29 -18.36
N ALA A 336 -13.87 14.40 -18.09
CA ALA A 336 -13.41 15.74 -18.46
C ALA A 336 -12.07 16.13 -17.76
N ASP A 337 -11.83 15.68 -16.53
CA ASP A 337 -10.58 15.92 -15.82
C ASP A 337 -9.41 15.16 -16.50
N ILE A 338 -9.69 13.93 -16.96
CA ILE A 338 -8.71 13.12 -17.70
C ILE A 338 -8.40 13.77 -19.05
N ASP A 339 -9.41 14.21 -19.78
CA ASP A 339 -9.24 14.86 -21.08
C ASP A 339 -8.44 16.16 -20.97
N ALA A 340 -8.71 16.97 -19.94
CA ALA A 340 -7.94 18.19 -19.64
C ALA A 340 -6.47 17.86 -19.31
N ALA A 341 -6.23 16.80 -18.53
CA ALA A 341 -4.86 16.38 -18.21
C ALA A 341 -4.10 15.91 -19.47
N LEU A 342 -4.75 15.12 -20.34
CA LEU A 342 -4.16 14.65 -21.60
C LEU A 342 -3.87 15.82 -22.55
N ALA A 343 -4.77 16.81 -22.65
CA ALA A 343 -4.56 18.03 -23.43
C ALA A 343 -3.36 18.84 -22.89
N ALA A 344 -3.24 19.00 -21.57
CA ALA A 344 -2.11 19.69 -20.95
C ALA A 344 -0.77 18.95 -21.22
N ILE A 345 -0.76 17.61 -21.14
CA ILE A 345 0.43 16.80 -21.46
C ILE A 345 0.80 16.97 -22.95
N ALA A 346 -0.19 16.96 -23.85
CA ALA A 346 0.02 17.15 -25.29
C ALA A 346 0.58 18.53 -25.64
N GLY A 347 0.17 19.58 -24.94
CA GLY A 347 0.66 20.95 -25.10
C GLY A 347 2.00 21.26 -24.43
N ALA A 348 2.51 20.35 -23.59
CA ALA A 348 3.75 20.60 -22.86
C ALA A 348 4.98 20.57 -23.79
N ALA A 349 5.94 21.47 -23.54
CA ALA A 349 7.18 21.56 -24.31
C ALA A 349 8.03 20.25 -24.28
N GLN A 350 7.79 19.40 -23.27
CA GLN A 350 8.50 18.14 -23.06
C GLN A 350 7.89 16.93 -23.80
N LEU A 351 6.80 17.11 -24.59
CA LEU A 351 6.10 16.02 -25.27
C LEU A 351 7.06 15.12 -26.09
N ALA A 352 7.93 15.73 -26.90
CA ALA A 352 8.92 14.98 -27.70
C ALA A 352 9.89 14.16 -26.84
N SER A 353 10.23 14.63 -25.63
CA SER A 353 11.10 13.90 -24.68
C SER A 353 10.37 12.76 -24.00
N LEU A 354 9.06 12.90 -23.72
CA LEU A 354 8.21 11.84 -23.17
C LEU A 354 8.01 10.70 -24.17
N ARG A 355 7.80 10.99 -25.46
CA ARG A 355 7.63 10.00 -26.53
C ARG A 355 8.89 9.15 -26.76
N ARG A 356 10.08 9.74 -26.72
CA ARG A 356 11.35 9.04 -26.93
C ARG A 356 11.69 8.03 -25.83
N ARG A 357 11.12 8.18 -24.66
CA ARG A 357 11.31 7.27 -23.53
C ARG A 357 10.15 6.28 -23.44
N ARG A 358 10.10 5.31 -24.38
CA ARG A 358 9.25 4.13 -24.18
C ARG A 358 9.57 3.53 -22.82
N ALA A 359 8.55 3.17 -22.06
CA ALA A 359 8.71 2.44 -20.82
C ALA A 359 9.74 1.33 -21.05
N ARG A 360 10.91 1.42 -20.42
CA ARG A 360 11.87 0.31 -20.46
C ARG A 360 11.17 -0.86 -19.79
N PRO A 361 11.07 -2.03 -20.43
CA PRO A 361 10.79 -3.23 -19.68
C PRO A 361 11.90 -3.29 -18.61
N ARG A 362 11.55 -3.22 -17.33
CA ARG A 362 12.48 -3.56 -16.27
C ARG A 362 12.86 -5.00 -16.55
N ALA A 363 14.13 -5.24 -16.87
CA ALA A 363 14.66 -6.57 -16.90
C ALA A 363 14.38 -7.16 -15.53
N VAL A 364 13.54 -8.20 -15.51
CA VAL A 364 13.46 -9.15 -14.42
C VAL A 364 14.81 -9.85 -14.50
N ALA A 365 15.77 -9.38 -13.72
CA ALA A 365 17.05 -10.02 -13.53
C ALA A 365 16.98 -10.86 -12.26
#